data_e9c86d2425854d23be3e3d01828e9b58
#
_entry.id   e9c86d2425854d23be3e3d01828e9b58
#
_cell.length_a   1.000
_cell.length_b   1.000
_cell.length_c   1.000
_cell.angle_alpha   90.00
_cell.angle_beta   90.00
_cell.angle_gamma   90.00
#
_symmetry.space_group_name_H-M   'P 1'
#
loop_
_entity.id
_entity.type
_entity.pdbx_description
1 polymer ?
#
loop_
_entity_poly.entity_id
_entity_poly.type
_entity_poly.pdbx_seq_one_letter_code
_entity_poly.pdbx_strand_id
1 'polypeptide(L)'
;IRGDFGKSYIDNKSVGDKMLEMFPYSFFLVIISIILAYLISIPLGIYSAYKKNRLFDNGVSVLVFMLYSLPSFFVATWLLYQFSNPDNLLWFPSNGVKNPATYNNDWSWYDMDSIKHQAPYFVLPIIAFTYSSFAFTNRIMRVSMIDVLGADYIRTARAKGLSERHVILKHGLRNGLLPIITMFSNVFPAAIGGSVILETIFGIPGMGGAVYEAILGIDIPMIVAVFTLTGALTVTGYLISDVLYAIVDPRISYSKK
;
A
#
# COMPACT_ATOMS: atom_id res chain seq x y z
N ILE A 1 11.14 4.07 -28.69
CA ILE A 1 10.91 4.82 -27.43
C ILE A 1 12.25 4.83 -26.71
N ARG A 2 12.92 5.99 -26.66
CA ARG A 2 14.25 6.13 -26.03
C ARG A 2 14.19 6.41 -24.53
N GLY A 3 12.99 6.48 -23.92
CA GLY A 3 12.80 6.83 -22.51
C GLY A 3 13.11 8.30 -22.18
N ASP A 4 13.29 9.13 -23.19
CA ASP A 4 13.49 10.56 -23.02
C ASP A 4 12.13 11.27 -23.01
N PHE A 5 11.76 11.78 -21.84
CA PHE A 5 10.51 12.55 -21.63
C PHE A 5 10.71 14.06 -21.77
N GLY A 6 11.92 14.51 -22.17
CA GLY A 6 12.24 15.92 -22.30
C GLY A 6 12.50 16.62 -20.97
N LYS A 7 12.32 17.93 -20.97
CA LYS A 7 12.55 18.81 -19.81
C LYS A 7 11.25 19.34 -19.26
N SER A 8 11.19 19.45 -17.94
CA SER A 8 10.11 20.10 -17.21
C SER A 8 9.99 21.57 -17.58
N TYR A 9 8.77 22.05 -17.78
CA TYR A 9 8.51 23.45 -18.12
C TYR A 9 8.65 24.39 -16.92
N ILE A 10 8.61 23.84 -15.70
CA ILE A 10 8.69 24.61 -14.44
C ILE A 10 10.15 24.99 -14.12
N ASP A 11 11.07 24.03 -14.18
CA ASP A 11 12.45 24.21 -13.69
C ASP A 11 13.52 23.85 -14.72
N ASN A 12 13.11 23.51 -15.96
CA ASN A 12 13.99 23.15 -17.09
C ASN A 12 14.93 21.95 -16.82
N LYS A 13 14.67 21.17 -15.75
CA LYS A 13 15.38 19.92 -15.45
C LYS A 13 14.88 18.78 -16.32
N SER A 14 15.71 17.75 -16.51
CA SER A 14 15.28 16.49 -17.12
C SER A 14 14.13 15.88 -16.32
N VAL A 15 13.02 15.53 -16.99
CA VAL A 15 11.88 14.86 -16.33
C VAL A 15 12.28 13.52 -15.76
N GLY A 16 13.14 12.76 -16.48
CA GLY A 16 13.64 11.48 -15.98
C GLY A 16 14.40 11.60 -14.66
N ASP A 17 15.28 12.61 -14.57
CA ASP A 17 16.07 12.83 -13.34
C ASP A 17 15.17 13.22 -12.17
N LYS A 18 14.20 14.13 -12.38
CA LYS A 18 13.19 14.49 -11.35
C LYS A 18 12.43 13.27 -10.85
N MET A 19 11.99 12.41 -11.77
CA MET A 19 11.28 11.19 -11.38
C MET A 19 12.16 10.23 -10.59
N LEU A 20 13.42 10.07 -10.97
CA LEU A 20 14.37 9.22 -10.26
C LEU A 20 14.70 9.74 -8.85
N GLU A 21 14.71 11.04 -8.64
CA GLU A 21 14.90 11.65 -7.31
C GLU A 21 13.68 11.41 -6.40
N MET A 22 12.46 11.49 -6.93
CA MET A 22 11.22 11.48 -6.14
C MET A 22 10.59 10.11 -5.99
N PHE A 23 10.72 9.25 -7.01
CA PHE A 23 10.16 7.89 -7.04
C PHE A 23 10.50 7.06 -5.81
N PRO A 24 11.74 7.04 -5.32
CA PRO A 24 12.12 6.26 -4.16
C PRO A 24 11.24 6.52 -2.93
N TYR A 25 10.97 7.77 -2.63
CA TYR A 25 10.19 8.15 -1.44
C TYR A 25 8.77 7.60 -1.49
N SER A 26 8.06 7.82 -2.60
CA SER A 26 6.71 7.28 -2.78
C SER A 26 6.70 5.76 -2.84
N PHE A 27 7.66 5.16 -3.53
CA PHE A 27 7.78 3.71 -3.66
C PHE A 27 7.94 3.02 -2.30
N PHE A 28 8.87 3.48 -1.47
CA PHE A 28 9.08 2.91 -0.14
C PHE A 28 7.87 3.07 0.76
N LEU A 29 7.29 4.27 0.80
CA LEU A 29 6.11 4.53 1.60
C LEU A 29 4.98 3.57 1.23
N VAL A 30 4.66 3.47 -0.05
CA VAL A 30 3.54 2.66 -0.51
C VAL A 30 3.82 1.17 -0.30
N ILE A 31 5.01 0.68 -0.69
CA ILE A 31 5.34 -0.75 -0.59
C ILE A 31 5.36 -1.20 0.88
N ILE A 32 6.05 -0.48 1.76
CA ILE A 32 6.12 -0.86 3.18
C ILE A 32 4.71 -0.81 3.80
N SER A 33 3.93 0.23 3.51
CA SER A 33 2.58 0.38 4.04
C SER A 33 1.64 -0.72 3.57
N ILE A 34 1.70 -1.13 2.30
CA ILE A 34 0.88 -2.21 1.77
C ILE A 34 1.30 -3.57 2.36
N ILE A 35 2.60 -3.82 2.47
CA ILE A 35 3.10 -5.05 3.12
C ILE A 35 2.59 -5.13 4.55
N LEU A 36 2.70 -4.06 5.34
CA LEU A 36 2.19 -4.01 6.71
C LEU A 36 0.67 -4.16 6.76
N ALA A 37 -0.06 -3.48 5.87
CA ALA A 37 -1.50 -3.62 5.78
C ALA A 37 -1.90 -5.07 5.51
N TYR A 38 -1.25 -5.76 4.58
CA TYR A 38 -1.54 -7.15 4.24
C TYR A 38 -1.16 -8.12 5.37
N LEU A 39 0.01 -7.91 6.00
CA LEU A 39 0.45 -8.73 7.12
C LEU A 39 -0.51 -8.70 8.31
N ILE A 40 -1.17 -7.57 8.54
CA ILE A 40 -2.13 -7.41 9.64
C ILE A 40 -3.55 -7.80 9.18
N SER A 41 -4.00 -7.30 8.03
CA SER A 41 -5.38 -7.44 7.58
C SER A 41 -5.74 -8.87 7.18
N ILE A 42 -4.84 -9.62 6.55
CA ILE A 42 -5.11 -10.97 6.07
C ILE A 42 -5.37 -11.93 7.26
N PRO A 43 -4.45 -12.07 8.25
CA PRO A 43 -4.71 -12.94 9.40
C PRO A 43 -5.93 -12.51 10.21
N LEU A 44 -6.11 -11.20 10.40
CA LEU A 44 -7.25 -10.67 11.15
C LEU A 44 -8.57 -10.93 10.44
N GLY A 45 -8.63 -10.74 9.11
CA GLY A 45 -9.81 -11.02 8.29
C GLY A 45 -10.19 -12.51 8.27
N ILE A 46 -9.18 -13.40 8.16
CA ILE A 46 -9.38 -14.86 8.26
C ILE A 46 -9.96 -15.24 9.61
N TYR A 47 -9.36 -14.75 10.69
CA TYR A 47 -9.80 -15.08 12.04
C TYR A 47 -11.18 -14.51 12.35
N SER A 48 -11.49 -13.30 11.88
CA SER A 48 -12.80 -12.67 11.96
C SER A 48 -13.86 -13.51 11.22
N ALA A 49 -13.58 -13.97 10.01
CA ALA A 49 -14.45 -14.86 9.24
C ALA A 49 -14.68 -16.20 9.95
N TYR A 50 -13.64 -16.80 10.51
CA TYR A 50 -13.75 -18.03 11.29
C TYR A 50 -14.63 -17.87 12.54
N LYS A 51 -14.55 -16.71 13.21
CA LYS A 51 -15.37 -16.35 14.37
C LYS A 51 -16.63 -15.56 14.01
N LYS A 52 -17.13 -15.71 12.79
CA LYS A 52 -18.30 -15.00 12.26
C LYS A 52 -19.41 -14.86 13.30
N ASN A 53 -19.93 -13.63 13.46
CA ASN A 53 -21.01 -13.25 14.37
C ASN A 53 -20.69 -13.42 15.87
N ARG A 54 -19.42 -13.64 16.26
CA ARG A 54 -18.99 -13.65 17.67
C ARG A 54 -18.48 -12.26 18.08
N LEU A 55 -18.30 -12.05 19.38
CA LEU A 55 -17.84 -10.77 19.95
C LEU A 55 -16.56 -10.25 19.28
N PHE A 56 -15.61 -11.15 19.00
CA PHE A 56 -14.38 -10.77 18.30
C PHE A 56 -14.65 -10.21 16.91
N ASP A 57 -15.42 -10.92 16.11
CA ASP A 57 -15.77 -10.50 14.74
C ASP A 57 -16.54 -9.18 14.73
N ASN A 58 -17.50 -9.03 15.63
CA ASN A 58 -18.26 -7.79 15.75
C ASN A 58 -17.36 -6.62 16.19
N GLY A 59 -16.48 -6.84 17.15
CA GLY A 59 -15.52 -5.83 17.61
C GLY A 59 -14.55 -5.39 16.51
N VAL A 60 -13.95 -6.34 15.79
CA VAL A 60 -13.08 -6.06 14.64
C VAL A 60 -13.85 -5.33 13.54
N SER A 61 -15.07 -5.76 13.24
CA SER A 61 -15.89 -5.13 12.19
C SER A 61 -16.22 -3.68 12.54
N VAL A 62 -16.56 -3.39 13.79
CA VAL A 62 -16.82 -2.02 14.26
C VAL A 62 -15.54 -1.18 14.21
N LEU A 63 -14.41 -1.71 14.68
CA LEU A 63 -13.13 -1.02 14.62
C LEU A 63 -12.73 -0.68 13.18
N VAL A 64 -12.78 -1.67 12.28
CA VAL A 64 -12.46 -1.50 10.86
C VAL A 64 -13.41 -0.49 10.20
N PHE A 65 -14.70 -0.52 10.54
CA PHE A 65 -15.66 0.46 10.05
C PHE A 65 -15.33 1.88 10.54
N MET A 66 -15.00 2.05 11.80
CA MET A 66 -14.57 3.35 12.36
C MET A 66 -13.32 3.86 11.65
N LEU A 67 -12.31 3.01 11.50
CA LEU A 67 -11.09 3.38 10.78
C LEU A 67 -11.37 3.76 9.33
N TYR A 68 -12.19 3.00 8.63
CA TYR A 68 -12.55 3.27 7.24
C TYR A 68 -13.33 4.59 7.06
N SER A 69 -14.09 5.00 8.08
CA SER A 69 -14.89 6.24 8.06
C SER A 69 -14.05 7.50 8.27
N LEU A 70 -12.83 7.37 8.82
CA LEU A 70 -11.97 8.52 9.05
C LEU A 70 -11.21 8.90 7.76
N PRO A 71 -11.24 10.18 7.34
CA PRO A 71 -10.43 10.63 6.21
C PRO A 71 -8.92 10.48 6.49
N SER A 72 -8.16 10.05 5.49
CA SER A 72 -6.71 9.82 5.66
C SER A 72 -5.94 11.08 6.07
N PHE A 73 -6.32 12.23 5.53
CA PHE A 73 -5.70 13.51 5.90
C PHE A 73 -5.95 13.88 7.37
N PHE A 74 -7.12 13.57 7.89
CA PHE A 74 -7.45 13.82 9.30
C PHE A 74 -6.57 12.99 10.22
N VAL A 75 -6.45 11.69 9.92
CA VAL A 75 -5.57 10.79 10.70
C VAL A 75 -4.12 11.22 10.61
N ALA A 76 -3.63 11.58 9.43
CA ALA A 76 -2.27 12.06 9.23
C ALA A 76 -1.98 13.32 10.05
N THR A 77 -2.87 14.30 9.99
CA THR A 77 -2.75 15.56 10.76
C THR A 77 -2.82 15.30 12.26
N TRP A 78 -3.73 14.41 12.70
CA TRP A 78 -3.83 14.01 14.10
C TRP A 78 -2.57 13.31 14.61
N LEU A 79 -1.99 12.42 13.80
CA LEU A 79 -0.71 11.76 14.12
C LEU A 79 0.42 12.77 14.30
N LEU A 80 0.55 13.73 13.38
CA LEU A 80 1.54 14.80 13.50
C LEU A 80 1.32 15.64 14.76
N TYR A 81 0.06 16.06 15.00
CA TYR A 81 -0.27 16.85 16.17
C TYR A 81 0.06 16.13 17.48
N GLN A 82 -0.26 14.83 17.56
CA GLN A 82 -0.08 14.08 18.80
C GLN A 82 1.37 13.64 19.03
N PHE A 83 2.08 13.23 17.97
CA PHE A 83 3.39 12.57 18.10
C PHE A 83 4.60 13.40 17.63
N SER A 84 4.37 14.53 16.97
CA SER A 84 5.45 15.41 16.48
C SER A 84 5.39 16.83 17.01
N ASN A 85 4.39 17.17 17.85
CA ASN A 85 4.28 18.50 18.43
C ASN A 85 5.07 18.56 19.75
N PRO A 86 5.93 19.61 19.94
CA PRO A 86 6.64 19.85 21.20
C PRO A 86 5.76 19.96 22.44
N ASP A 87 4.52 20.43 22.27
CA ASP A 87 3.56 20.56 23.36
C ASP A 87 2.88 19.22 23.75
N ASN A 88 3.13 18.15 22.98
CA ASN A 88 2.57 16.81 23.19
C ASN A 88 3.71 15.77 23.38
N LEU A 89 3.63 14.64 22.67
CA LEU A 89 4.54 13.51 22.91
C LEU A 89 5.94 13.68 22.29
N LEU A 90 6.09 14.44 21.21
CA LEU A 90 7.35 14.68 20.48
C LEU A 90 8.21 13.41 20.28
N TRP A 91 7.58 12.30 19.86
CA TRP A 91 8.29 11.03 19.64
C TRP A 91 8.93 10.95 18.26
N PHE A 92 8.36 11.64 17.27
CA PHE A 92 8.80 11.59 15.89
C PHE A 92 8.99 13.00 15.32
N PRO A 93 9.88 13.17 14.32
CA PRO A 93 10.04 14.43 13.61
C PRO A 93 8.74 14.84 12.91
N SER A 94 8.52 16.14 12.78
CA SER A 94 7.27 16.67 12.25
C SER A 94 7.19 16.64 10.73
N ASN A 95 8.30 16.91 10.04
CA ASN A 95 8.26 17.19 8.60
C ASN A 95 9.54 16.78 7.88
N GLY A 96 9.40 16.43 6.59
CA GLY A 96 10.53 16.13 5.72
C GLY A 96 10.96 14.68 5.77
N VAL A 97 12.15 14.41 5.27
CA VAL A 97 12.74 13.07 5.17
C VAL A 97 14.09 12.95 5.84
N LYS A 98 14.67 14.07 6.29
CA LYS A 98 15.94 14.12 6.99
C LYS A 98 16.06 15.39 7.83
N ASN A 99 16.87 15.36 8.89
CA ASN A 99 17.22 16.54 9.63
C ASN A 99 18.39 17.27 8.94
N PRO A 100 18.19 18.44 8.34
CA PRO A 100 19.24 19.15 7.62
C PRO A 100 20.40 19.61 8.52
N ALA A 101 20.19 19.72 9.83
CA ALA A 101 21.21 20.15 10.78
C ALA A 101 22.18 19.02 11.15
N THR A 102 21.77 17.77 11.04
CA THR A 102 22.56 16.62 11.50
C THR A 102 23.02 15.71 10.36
N TYR A 103 22.43 15.82 9.19
CA TYR A 103 22.70 14.92 8.07
C TYR A 103 22.75 15.66 6.74
N ASN A 104 23.96 15.84 6.24
CA ASN A 104 24.26 16.62 5.03
C ASN A 104 24.42 15.77 3.76
N ASN A 105 24.37 14.44 3.86
CA ASN A 105 24.55 13.54 2.72
C ASN A 105 23.27 13.31 1.94
N ASP A 106 23.42 13.06 0.64
CA ASP A 106 22.33 12.64 -0.22
C ASP A 106 21.80 11.29 0.23
N TRP A 107 20.50 11.10 0.05
CA TRP A 107 19.85 9.86 0.42
C TRP A 107 20.36 8.67 -0.39
N SER A 108 20.74 7.61 0.30
CA SER A 108 21.22 6.38 -0.32
C SER A 108 20.51 5.17 0.28
N TRP A 109 19.88 4.37 -0.56
CA TRP A 109 19.12 3.16 -0.21
C TRP A 109 19.97 2.05 0.40
N TYR A 110 21.25 2.02 0.07
CA TYR A 110 22.21 1.00 0.45
C TYR A 110 23.11 1.44 1.61
N ASP A 111 22.93 2.65 2.10
CA ASP A 111 23.65 3.16 3.26
C ASP A 111 22.80 3.03 4.52
N MET A 112 23.21 2.15 5.42
CA MET A 112 22.48 1.84 6.65
C MET A 112 22.40 3.06 7.59
N ASP A 113 23.35 3.96 7.56
CA ASP A 113 23.31 5.16 8.39
C ASP A 113 22.29 6.17 7.85
N SER A 114 22.20 6.32 6.53
CA SER A 114 21.13 7.09 5.90
C SER A 114 19.75 6.56 6.28
N ILE A 115 19.56 5.24 6.23
CA ILE A 115 18.29 4.60 6.59
C ILE A 115 17.93 4.85 8.06
N LYS A 116 18.87 4.69 8.97
CA LYS A 116 18.64 4.93 10.42
C LYS A 116 18.24 6.37 10.72
N HIS A 117 18.90 7.33 10.09
CA HIS A 117 18.60 8.75 10.29
C HIS A 117 17.25 9.17 9.72
N GLN A 118 16.80 8.52 8.66
CA GLN A 118 15.53 8.83 8.00
C GLN A 118 14.34 8.03 8.52
N ALA A 119 14.57 6.82 9.05
CA ALA A 119 13.50 5.94 9.53
C ALA A 119 12.48 6.64 10.46
N PRO A 120 12.87 7.50 11.43
CA PRO A 120 11.90 8.20 12.28
C PRO A 120 10.93 9.09 11.51
N TYR A 121 11.35 9.67 10.38
CA TYR A 121 10.50 10.54 9.54
C TYR A 121 9.45 9.75 8.76
N PHE A 122 9.68 8.46 8.53
CA PHE A 122 8.78 7.59 7.78
C PHE A 122 7.76 6.85 8.64
N VAL A 123 7.93 6.79 9.96
CA VAL A 123 7.04 6.03 10.84
C VAL A 123 5.60 6.52 10.77
N LEU A 124 5.35 7.80 10.99
CA LEU A 124 3.99 8.35 10.97
C LEU A 124 3.35 8.30 9.57
N PRO A 125 4.06 8.68 8.48
CA PRO A 125 3.57 8.46 7.13
C PRO A 125 3.19 7.01 6.85
N ILE A 126 4.05 6.03 7.18
CA ILE A 126 3.77 4.62 7.00
C ILE A 126 2.50 4.20 7.76
N ILE A 127 2.30 4.65 8.99
CA ILE A 127 1.09 4.37 9.76
C ILE A 127 -0.14 4.95 9.04
N ALA A 128 -0.06 6.20 8.55
CA ALA A 128 -1.15 6.88 7.86
C ALA A 128 -1.52 6.21 6.53
N PHE A 129 -0.55 5.71 5.79
CA PHE A 129 -0.80 4.93 4.57
C PHE A 129 -1.33 3.52 4.87
N THR A 130 -0.75 2.86 5.88
CA THR A 130 -1.11 1.49 6.26
C THR A 130 -2.56 1.42 6.73
N TYR A 131 -3.01 2.38 7.54
CA TYR A 131 -4.33 2.30 8.16
C TYR A 131 -5.48 2.31 7.13
N SER A 132 -5.38 3.12 6.08
CA SER A 132 -6.41 3.20 5.04
C SER A 132 -6.46 1.91 4.20
N SER A 133 -5.30 1.37 3.84
CA SER A 133 -5.18 0.11 3.11
C SER A 133 -5.61 -1.09 3.96
N PHE A 134 -5.27 -1.09 5.26
CA PHE A 134 -5.63 -2.13 6.22
C PHE A 134 -7.14 -2.30 6.34
N ALA A 135 -7.88 -1.21 6.55
CA ALA A 135 -9.32 -1.28 6.78
C ALA A 135 -10.06 -1.87 5.56
N PHE A 136 -9.67 -1.45 4.36
CA PHE A 136 -10.25 -1.95 3.12
C PHE A 136 -9.90 -3.43 2.88
N THR A 137 -8.62 -3.80 3.00
CA THR A 137 -8.15 -5.17 2.75
C THR A 137 -8.72 -6.16 3.77
N ASN A 138 -8.81 -5.77 5.05
CA ASN A 138 -9.42 -6.61 6.08
C ASN A 138 -10.87 -6.96 5.78
N ARG A 139 -11.66 -5.96 5.36
CA ARG A 139 -13.06 -6.16 4.98
C ARG A 139 -13.19 -7.15 3.82
N ILE A 140 -12.38 -6.98 2.77
CA ILE A 140 -12.42 -7.88 1.60
C ILE A 140 -12.01 -9.29 2.00
N MET A 141 -10.92 -9.44 2.76
CA MET A 141 -10.46 -10.75 3.21
C MET A 141 -11.51 -11.46 4.08
N ARG A 142 -12.16 -10.73 4.99
CA ARG A 142 -13.22 -11.28 5.82
C ARG A 142 -14.41 -11.79 4.99
N VAL A 143 -14.90 -10.97 4.05
CA VAL A 143 -16.04 -11.35 3.19
C VAL A 143 -15.69 -12.58 2.34
N SER A 144 -14.56 -12.53 1.65
CA SER A 144 -14.08 -13.66 0.83
C SER A 144 -13.94 -14.95 1.62
N MET A 145 -13.38 -14.87 2.83
CA MET A 145 -13.25 -16.07 3.68
C MET A 145 -14.59 -16.57 4.21
N ILE A 146 -15.56 -15.71 4.49
CA ILE A 146 -16.91 -16.15 4.87
C ILE A 146 -17.54 -16.97 3.75
N ASP A 147 -17.46 -16.50 2.51
CA ASP A 147 -18.02 -17.19 1.35
C ASP A 147 -17.33 -18.54 1.11
N VAL A 148 -16.01 -18.54 1.15
CA VAL A 148 -15.20 -19.74 1.00
C VAL A 148 -15.48 -20.78 2.09
N LEU A 149 -15.51 -20.38 3.36
CA LEU A 149 -15.75 -21.29 4.47
C LEU A 149 -17.18 -21.88 4.49
N GLY A 150 -18.12 -21.28 3.77
CA GLY A 150 -19.46 -21.77 3.52
C GLY A 150 -19.58 -22.76 2.37
N ALA A 151 -18.57 -22.91 1.53
CA ALA A 151 -18.60 -23.74 0.32
C ALA A 151 -18.62 -25.24 0.62
N ASP A 152 -19.22 -26.03 -0.29
CA ASP A 152 -19.41 -27.47 -0.09
C ASP A 152 -18.12 -28.31 -0.02
N TYR A 153 -17.07 -27.89 -0.75
CA TYR A 153 -15.77 -28.55 -0.67
C TYR A 153 -15.11 -28.40 0.71
N ILE A 154 -15.38 -27.28 1.43
CA ILE A 154 -14.94 -27.08 2.82
C ILE A 154 -15.72 -27.99 3.77
N ARG A 155 -17.05 -28.16 3.55
CA ARG A 155 -17.87 -29.12 4.32
C ARG A 155 -17.34 -30.52 4.14
N THR A 156 -17.01 -30.90 2.91
CA THR A 156 -16.42 -32.22 2.59
C THR A 156 -15.06 -32.40 3.28
N ALA A 157 -14.21 -31.38 3.31
CA ALA A 157 -12.92 -31.46 4.00
C ALA A 157 -13.09 -31.69 5.52
N ARG A 158 -14.08 -31.01 6.13
CA ARG A 158 -14.42 -31.22 7.55
C ARG A 158 -14.98 -32.63 7.81
N ALA A 159 -15.87 -33.12 6.93
CA ALA A 159 -16.44 -34.47 7.03
C ALA A 159 -15.38 -35.56 6.95
N LYS A 160 -14.25 -35.32 6.26
CA LYS A 160 -13.07 -36.20 6.21
C LYS A 160 -12.21 -36.15 7.45
N GLY A 161 -12.60 -35.40 8.51
CA GLY A 161 -11.89 -35.35 9.79
C GLY A 161 -10.64 -34.47 9.78
N LEU A 162 -10.45 -33.58 8.79
CA LEU A 162 -9.32 -32.66 8.76
C LEU A 162 -9.45 -31.61 9.88
N SER A 163 -8.34 -31.25 10.51
CA SER A 163 -8.33 -30.21 11.53
C SER A 163 -8.74 -28.86 10.95
N GLU A 164 -9.45 -28.04 11.72
CA GLU A 164 -9.91 -26.71 11.28
C GLU A 164 -8.78 -25.84 10.76
N ARG A 165 -7.61 -25.86 11.40
CA ARG A 165 -6.44 -25.12 10.93
C ARG A 165 -6.04 -25.57 9.53
N HIS A 166 -6.05 -26.86 9.25
CA HIS A 166 -5.74 -27.40 7.92
C HIS A 166 -6.81 -27.01 6.88
N VAL A 167 -8.08 -27.10 7.26
CA VAL A 167 -9.20 -26.68 6.42
C VAL A 167 -9.09 -25.19 6.04
N ILE A 168 -8.85 -24.32 7.02
CA ILE A 168 -8.75 -22.87 6.80
C ILE A 168 -7.52 -22.52 5.96
N LEU A 169 -6.32 -22.97 6.37
CA LEU A 169 -5.08 -22.52 5.74
C LEU A 169 -4.80 -23.20 4.39
N LYS A 170 -5.15 -24.47 4.22
CA LYS A 170 -4.87 -25.19 2.97
C LYS A 170 -6.03 -25.16 1.97
N HIS A 171 -7.26 -25.30 2.45
CA HIS A 171 -8.43 -25.36 1.57
C HIS A 171 -9.16 -24.01 1.46
N GLY A 172 -9.25 -23.25 2.56
CA GLY A 172 -9.94 -21.96 2.59
C GLY A 172 -9.10 -20.82 2.04
N LEU A 173 -7.90 -20.62 2.59
CA LEU A 173 -7.05 -19.48 2.27
C LEU A 173 -6.72 -19.38 0.79
N ARG A 174 -6.48 -20.51 0.13
CA ARG A 174 -6.15 -20.56 -1.29
C ARG A 174 -7.18 -19.83 -2.16
N ASN A 175 -8.45 -20.09 -1.95
CA ASN A 175 -9.53 -19.44 -2.69
C ASN A 175 -9.89 -18.08 -2.09
N GLY A 176 -9.75 -17.94 -0.78
CA GLY A 176 -10.00 -16.69 -0.06
C GLY A 176 -9.06 -15.54 -0.42
N LEU A 177 -7.84 -15.86 -0.90
CA LEU A 177 -6.86 -14.85 -1.34
C LEU A 177 -7.12 -14.30 -2.75
N LEU A 178 -7.98 -14.89 -3.56
CA LEU A 178 -8.20 -14.45 -4.94
C LEU A 178 -8.54 -12.96 -5.06
N PRO A 179 -9.47 -12.38 -4.28
CA PRO A 179 -9.74 -10.94 -4.34
C PRO A 179 -8.52 -10.08 -3.91
N ILE A 180 -7.70 -10.56 -2.97
CA ILE A 180 -6.49 -9.85 -2.52
C ILE A 180 -5.44 -9.84 -3.64
N ILE A 181 -5.29 -10.94 -4.38
CA ILE A 181 -4.40 -11.02 -5.54
C ILE A 181 -4.83 -10.03 -6.62
N THR A 182 -6.15 -9.89 -6.87
CA THR A 182 -6.65 -8.87 -7.80
C THR A 182 -6.24 -7.47 -7.36
N MET A 183 -6.34 -7.17 -6.06
CA MET A 183 -5.95 -5.87 -5.54
C MET A 183 -4.45 -5.59 -5.65
N PHE A 184 -3.63 -6.65 -5.67
CA PHE A 184 -2.19 -6.52 -5.78
C PHE A 184 -1.76 -5.84 -7.10
N SER A 185 -2.55 -5.94 -8.16
CA SER A 185 -2.29 -5.23 -9.43
C SER A 185 -2.20 -3.71 -9.26
N ASN A 186 -2.93 -3.15 -8.28
CA ASN A 186 -2.95 -1.70 -8.04
C ASN A 186 -1.76 -1.20 -7.20
N VAL A 187 -0.93 -2.10 -6.65
CA VAL A 187 0.21 -1.72 -5.80
C VAL A 187 1.25 -0.92 -6.61
N PHE A 188 1.55 -1.36 -7.83
CA PHE A 188 2.55 -0.72 -8.68
C PHE A 188 2.15 0.68 -9.14
N PRO A 189 0.93 0.90 -9.68
CA PRO A 189 0.46 2.24 -10.01
C PRO A 189 0.44 3.16 -8.79
N ALA A 190 -0.01 2.66 -7.63
CA ALA A 190 -0.06 3.43 -6.39
C ALA A 190 1.35 3.83 -5.92
N ALA A 191 2.35 2.98 -6.12
CA ALA A 191 3.73 3.25 -5.74
C ALA A 191 4.37 4.39 -6.54
N ILE A 192 3.91 4.64 -7.78
CA ILE A 192 4.31 5.81 -8.58
C ILE A 192 3.41 7.01 -8.32
N GLY A 193 2.08 6.79 -8.33
CA GLY A 193 1.14 7.88 -8.12
C GLY A 193 1.27 8.55 -6.76
N GLY A 194 1.84 7.84 -5.77
CA GLY A 194 1.96 8.32 -4.40
C GLY A 194 0.62 8.74 -3.79
N SER A 195 0.69 9.57 -2.79
CA SER A 195 -0.47 10.27 -2.26
C SER A 195 -0.15 11.74 -2.08
N VAL A 196 -0.66 12.58 -2.97
CA VAL A 196 -0.49 14.04 -2.90
C VAL A 196 -0.76 14.55 -1.49
N ILE A 197 -1.89 14.15 -0.91
CA ILE A 197 -2.35 14.66 0.39
C ILE A 197 -1.39 14.24 1.51
N LEU A 198 -1.06 12.96 1.61
CA LEU A 198 -0.22 12.47 2.71
C LEU A 198 1.23 12.93 2.55
N GLU A 199 1.77 12.90 1.34
CA GLU A 199 3.11 13.41 1.06
C GLU A 199 3.24 14.90 1.41
N THR A 200 2.23 15.71 1.07
CA THR A 200 2.22 17.13 1.43
C THR A 200 2.12 17.35 2.95
N ILE A 201 1.24 16.62 3.64
CA ILE A 201 1.09 16.76 5.09
C ILE A 201 2.38 16.42 5.83
N PHE A 202 3.10 15.39 5.38
CA PHE A 202 4.36 14.95 6.00
C PHE A 202 5.61 15.62 5.40
N GLY A 203 5.46 16.50 4.39
CA GLY A 203 6.59 17.19 3.73
C GLY A 203 7.53 16.23 3.01
N ILE A 204 7.02 15.15 2.42
CA ILE A 204 7.81 14.15 1.72
C ILE A 204 7.92 14.54 0.24
N PRO A 205 9.15 14.64 -0.31
CA PRO A 205 9.37 14.98 -1.71
C PRO A 205 9.09 13.77 -2.61
N GLY A 206 7.82 13.37 -2.71
CA GLY A 206 7.39 12.20 -3.47
C GLY A 206 6.78 12.55 -4.83
N MET A 207 6.43 11.48 -5.55
CA MET A 207 5.84 11.57 -6.89
C MET A 207 4.45 12.21 -6.90
N GLY A 208 3.65 12.01 -5.83
CA GLY A 208 2.33 12.60 -5.71
C GLY A 208 2.38 14.13 -5.66
N GLY A 209 3.27 14.70 -4.86
CA GLY A 209 3.52 16.14 -4.81
C GLY A 209 4.00 16.69 -6.14
N ALA A 210 4.94 16.00 -6.78
CA ALA A 210 5.47 16.39 -8.09
C ALA A 210 4.42 16.42 -9.20
N VAL A 211 3.54 15.42 -9.22
CA VAL A 211 2.40 15.39 -10.17
C VAL A 211 1.44 16.55 -9.93
N TYR A 212 1.15 16.84 -8.67
CA TYR A 212 0.27 17.95 -8.32
C TYR A 212 0.85 19.29 -8.77
N GLU A 213 2.11 19.55 -8.50
CA GLU A 213 2.82 20.75 -8.96
C GLU A 213 2.85 20.83 -10.50
N ALA A 214 3.11 19.71 -11.17
CA ALA A 214 3.11 19.65 -12.64
C ALA A 214 1.73 19.97 -13.24
N ILE A 215 0.64 19.52 -12.61
CA ILE A 215 -0.72 19.84 -13.06
C ILE A 215 -1.00 21.33 -12.89
N LEU A 216 -0.68 21.91 -11.74
CA LEU A 216 -0.89 23.34 -11.49
C LEU A 216 -0.03 24.24 -12.37
N GLY A 217 1.21 23.81 -12.66
CA GLY A 217 2.17 24.53 -13.51
C GLY A 217 2.02 24.22 -15.01
N ILE A 218 1.07 23.38 -15.40
CA ILE A 218 0.86 22.93 -16.80
C ILE A 218 2.16 22.35 -17.40
N ASP A 219 2.89 21.56 -16.62
CA ASP A 219 4.12 20.88 -17.04
C ASP A 219 3.79 19.62 -17.83
N ILE A 220 3.46 19.79 -19.11
CA ILE A 220 3.04 18.70 -19.99
C ILE A 220 4.06 17.55 -20.04
N PRO A 221 5.38 17.78 -20.21
CA PRO A 221 6.37 16.70 -20.22
C PRO A 221 6.32 15.82 -18.97
N MET A 222 6.24 16.44 -17.78
CA MET A 222 6.16 15.74 -16.51
C MET A 222 4.85 14.95 -16.37
N ILE A 223 3.72 15.55 -16.73
CA ILE A 223 2.40 14.91 -16.71
C ILE A 223 2.40 13.67 -17.60
N VAL A 224 2.84 13.80 -18.86
CA VAL A 224 2.87 12.70 -19.84
C VAL A 224 3.80 11.58 -19.35
N ALA A 225 4.97 11.91 -18.80
CA ALA A 225 5.92 10.94 -18.29
C ALA A 225 5.33 10.09 -17.16
N VAL A 226 4.73 10.75 -16.15
CA VAL A 226 4.14 10.06 -15.01
C VAL A 226 2.97 9.18 -15.42
N PHE A 227 2.05 9.69 -16.25
CA PHE A 227 0.91 8.87 -16.73
C PHE A 227 1.35 7.70 -17.60
N THR A 228 2.38 7.88 -18.45
CA THR A 228 2.93 6.79 -19.25
C THR A 228 3.52 5.70 -18.37
N LEU A 229 4.32 6.09 -17.38
CA LEU A 229 4.94 5.14 -16.47
C LEU A 229 3.90 4.44 -15.57
N THR A 230 2.92 5.19 -15.06
CA THR A 230 1.80 4.63 -14.28
C THR A 230 1.00 3.63 -15.12
N GLY A 231 0.72 3.93 -16.38
CA GLY A 231 0.05 3.01 -17.30
C GLY A 231 0.86 1.75 -17.56
N ALA A 232 2.16 1.86 -17.82
CA ALA A 232 3.05 0.72 -18.02
C ALA A 232 3.11 -0.19 -16.77
N LEU A 233 3.20 0.40 -15.57
CA LEU A 233 3.19 -0.37 -14.32
C LEU A 233 1.83 -0.96 -13.99
N THR A 234 0.74 -0.32 -14.40
CA THR A 234 -0.60 -0.92 -14.27
C THR A 234 -0.69 -2.22 -15.07
N VAL A 235 -0.24 -2.20 -16.32
CA VAL A 235 -0.20 -3.42 -17.15
C VAL A 235 0.72 -4.48 -16.54
N THR A 236 1.88 -4.08 -16.05
CA THR A 236 2.81 -4.98 -15.33
C THR A 236 2.16 -5.57 -14.08
N GLY A 237 1.42 -4.77 -13.31
CA GLY A 237 0.67 -5.23 -12.14
C GLY A 237 -0.39 -6.28 -12.50
N TYR A 238 -1.12 -6.09 -13.60
CA TYR A 238 -2.07 -7.10 -14.09
C TYR A 238 -1.36 -8.40 -14.49
N LEU A 239 -0.26 -8.32 -15.23
CA LEU A 239 0.53 -9.50 -15.61
C LEU A 239 1.02 -10.28 -14.38
N ILE A 240 1.52 -9.58 -13.36
CA ILE A 240 1.95 -10.21 -12.11
C ILE A 240 0.76 -10.86 -11.39
N SER A 241 -0.40 -10.19 -11.33
CA SER A 241 -1.61 -10.76 -10.75
C SER A 241 -2.06 -12.01 -11.49
N ASP A 242 -2.00 -12.04 -12.81
CA ASP A 242 -2.35 -13.23 -13.62
C ASP A 242 -1.41 -14.42 -13.31
N VAL A 243 -0.11 -14.16 -13.16
CA VAL A 243 0.86 -15.18 -12.74
C VAL A 243 0.55 -15.67 -11.32
N LEU A 244 0.23 -14.78 -10.39
CA LEU A 244 -0.15 -15.15 -9.03
C LEU A 244 -1.43 -15.95 -9.00
N TYR A 245 -2.43 -15.63 -9.84
CA TYR A 245 -3.63 -16.44 -10.02
C TYR A 245 -3.30 -17.85 -10.46
N ALA A 246 -2.47 -18.03 -11.47
CA ALA A 246 -2.06 -19.34 -11.96
C ALA A 246 -1.34 -20.19 -10.90
N ILE A 247 -0.56 -19.55 -10.01
CA ILE A 247 0.11 -20.23 -8.89
C ILE A 247 -0.90 -20.63 -7.80
N VAL A 248 -1.83 -19.75 -7.48
CA VAL A 248 -2.81 -19.97 -6.41
C VAL A 248 -3.92 -20.91 -6.88
N ASP A 249 -4.43 -20.79 -8.10
CA ASP A 249 -5.44 -21.71 -8.65
C ASP A 249 -5.00 -22.30 -9.99
N PRO A 250 -4.31 -23.47 -9.99
CA PRO A 250 -3.86 -24.14 -11.21
C PRO A 250 -5.01 -24.67 -12.09
N ARG A 251 -6.28 -24.55 -11.67
CA ARG A 251 -7.44 -24.87 -12.50
C ARG A 251 -7.72 -23.81 -13.55
N ILE A 252 -7.17 -22.61 -13.37
CA ILE A 252 -7.15 -21.53 -14.37
C ILE A 252 -6.04 -21.88 -15.37
N SER A 253 -6.18 -22.99 -16.08
CA SER A 253 -5.32 -23.29 -17.21
C SER A 253 -5.85 -22.49 -18.39
N TYR A 254 -5.01 -21.65 -18.98
CA TYR A 254 -5.28 -21.11 -20.29
C TYR A 254 -5.42 -22.27 -21.26
N SER A 255 -6.66 -22.69 -21.54
CA SER A 255 -6.94 -23.70 -22.55
C SER A 255 -6.36 -23.22 -23.86
N LYS A 256 -5.33 -23.93 -24.35
CA LYS A 256 -4.93 -23.79 -25.75
C LYS A 256 -6.15 -24.20 -26.60
N LYS A 257 -6.77 -23.20 -27.24
CA LYS A 257 -7.61 -23.45 -28.42
C LYS A 257 -6.70 -23.77 -29.61
#